data_1c77db30ff92724f5918c354c0271ec1
#
_entry.id   1c77db30ff92724f5918c354c0271ec1
#
_cell.length_a   1.000
_cell.length_b   1.000
_cell.length_c   1.000
_cell.angle_alpha   90.00
_cell.angle_beta   90.00
_cell.angle_gamma   90.00
#
_symmetry.space_group_name_H-M   'P 1'
#
loop_
_entity.id
_entity.type
_entity.pdbx_description
1 polymer ?
#
loop_
_entity_poly.entity_id
_entity_poly.type
_entity_poly.pdbx_seq_one_letter_code
_entity_poly.pdbx_strand_id
1 'polypeptide(L)'
;MPIQQYFFQKYDGEIIQIQNKLIDIFVTDQHRLLTKAKNNYKDREFYRFELAKDSFGKRREIMNAANNLSVSEDFDLNIWRLAMAVIADSKKNIRKYNNFVFKLVKERDINELENILYNLNLSYSKTKVISYGDPYYCWQYILPVTKVTKSVLDIIGKNKKIPNTVLELPSYILKELLITYAKFDGTIDKRTNCNCMTIYSTDEHNIDMLQKMSILAGMRCIKRSFTNQKVICNNIETTIREIHHLYIHLNRSETRINEKD
;
A
#
# COMPACT_ATOMS: atom_id res chain seq x y z
N MET A 1 -10.41 1.88 15.96
CA MET A 1 -11.48 2.04 16.97
C MET A 1 -12.79 2.21 16.23
N PRO A 2 -13.87 1.53 16.62
CA PRO A 2 -15.19 1.79 16.07
C PRO A 2 -15.65 3.20 16.47
N ILE A 3 -16.43 3.84 15.59
CA ILE A 3 -17.06 5.11 15.92
C ILE A 3 -18.11 4.85 16.99
N GLN A 4 -17.94 5.47 18.16
CA GLN A 4 -18.80 5.23 19.31
C GLN A 4 -20.01 6.16 19.33
N GLN A 5 -19.91 7.33 18.71
CA GLN A 5 -20.98 8.33 18.71
C GLN A 5 -20.86 9.27 17.52
N TYR A 6 -22.00 9.66 16.97
CA TYR A 6 -22.12 10.70 15.95
C TYR A 6 -22.79 11.94 16.56
N PHE A 7 -22.22 13.11 16.27
CA PHE A 7 -22.81 14.39 16.59
C PHE A 7 -23.15 15.13 15.30
N PHE A 8 -24.38 15.55 15.17
CA PHE A 8 -24.83 16.43 14.11
C PHE A 8 -25.18 17.79 14.69
N GLN A 9 -24.47 18.80 14.26
CA GLN A 9 -24.74 20.18 14.67
C GLN A 9 -24.80 21.04 13.42
N LYS A 10 -25.85 21.90 13.34
CA LYS A 10 -25.87 22.94 12.33
C LYS A 10 -24.70 23.89 12.60
N TYR A 11 -23.90 24.12 11.57
CA TYR A 11 -22.76 25.03 11.65
C TYR A 11 -23.04 26.23 10.74
N ASP A 12 -22.92 27.43 11.31
CA ASP A 12 -23.08 28.71 10.62
C ASP A 12 -21.79 29.52 10.79
N GLY A 13 -20.74 29.09 10.08
CA GLY A 13 -19.40 29.65 10.17
C GLY A 13 -18.58 29.30 8.93
N GLU A 14 -17.34 29.76 8.92
CA GLU A 14 -16.42 29.53 7.80
C GLU A 14 -15.92 28.07 7.77
N ILE A 15 -15.89 27.49 6.58
CA ILE A 15 -15.26 26.22 6.29
C ILE A 15 -13.94 26.50 5.59
N ILE A 16 -12.86 25.96 6.13
CA ILE A 16 -11.51 26.07 5.58
C ILE A 16 -11.21 24.79 4.83
N GLN A 17 -10.93 24.91 3.53
CA GLN A 17 -10.38 23.80 2.75
C GLN A 17 -8.86 23.84 2.82
N ILE A 18 -8.27 22.71 3.18
CA ILE A 18 -6.82 22.50 3.11
C ILE A 18 -6.59 21.42 2.05
N GLN A 19 -6.09 21.84 0.90
CA GLN A 19 -5.91 20.96 -0.24
C GLN A 19 -4.48 21.02 -0.78
N ASN A 20 -3.89 19.86 -0.98
CA ASN A 20 -2.69 19.68 -1.79
C ASN A 20 -2.68 18.25 -2.37
N LYS A 21 -1.57 17.83 -2.98
CA LYS A 21 -1.45 16.47 -3.57
C LYS A 21 -1.60 15.30 -2.58
N LEU A 22 -1.61 15.57 -1.28
CA LEU A 22 -1.58 14.57 -0.20
C LEU A 22 -2.77 14.69 0.76
N ILE A 23 -3.39 15.84 0.83
CA ILE A 23 -4.48 16.17 1.75
C ILE A 23 -5.54 16.93 0.98
N ASP A 24 -6.78 16.55 1.19
CA ASP A 24 -7.96 17.32 0.82
C ASP A 24 -8.98 17.18 1.94
N ILE A 25 -9.01 18.17 2.83
CA ILE A 25 -9.88 18.18 4.00
C ILE A 25 -10.64 19.50 4.10
N PHE A 26 -11.87 19.39 4.56
CA PHE A 26 -12.74 20.53 4.89
C PHE A 26 -12.94 20.53 6.39
N VAL A 27 -12.58 21.62 7.05
CA VAL A 27 -12.67 21.75 8.51
C VAL A 27 -13.29 23.11 8.87
N THR A 28 -13.95 23.17 10.03
CA THR A 28 -14.39 24.44 10.60
C THR A 28 -13.18 25.28 11.01
N ASP A 29 -13.34 26.59 11.08
CA ASP A 29 -12.29 27.52 11.51
C ASP A 29 -11.74 27.19 12.90
N GLN A 30 -12.59 26.66 13.79
CA GLN A 30 -12.24 26.27 15.17
C GLN A 30 -11.67 24.84 15.27
N HIS A 31 -11.57 24.09 14.16
CA HIS A 31 -11.02 22.74 14.20
C HIS A 31 -9.55 22.75 14.58
N ARG A 32 -9.15 21.83 15.48
CA ARG A 32 -7.77 21.71 15.94
C ARG A 32 -6.98 20.80 15.00
N LEU A 33 -5.96 21.35 14.37
CA LEU A 33 -5.02 20.63 13.53
C LEU A 33 -3.73 20.34 14.31
N LEU A 34 -3.21 19.14 14.18
CA LEU A 34 -1.88 18.81 14.70
C LEU A 34 -0.83 19.27 13.70
N THR A 35 -0.19 20.41 13.99
CA THR A 35 0.74 21.07 13.07
C THR A 35 2.12 21.26 13.68
N LYS A 36 3.11 21.46 12.80
CA LYS A 36 4.48 21.82 13.17
C LYS A 36 4.91 23.04 12.36
N ALA A 37 5.37 24.09 13.07
CA ALA A 37 5.87 25.31 12.43
C ALA A 37 7.20 25.08 11.73
N LYS A 38 7.36 25.62 10.50
CA LYS A 38 8.58 25.41 9.73
C LYS A 38 9.61 26.54 9.87
N ASN A 39 9.19 27.73 10.28
CA ASN A 39 10.00 28.95 10.14
C ASN A 39 10.83 29.34 11.37
N ASN A 40 10.63 28.74 12.54
CA ASN A 40 11.38 29.04 13.75
C ASN A 40 12.36 27.94 14.13
N TYR A 41 13.64 28.27 14.23
CA TYR A 41 14.69 27.32 14.65
C TYR A 41 14.43 26.70 16.03
N LYS A 42 13.71 27.41 16.91
CA LYS A 42 13.38 26.95 18.26
C LYS A 42 12.14 26.07 18.33
N ASP A 43 11.19 26.21 17.37
CA ASP A 43 9.91 25.47 17.36
C ASP A 43 9.90 24.25 16.42
N ARG A 44 11.06 23.86 15.86
CA ARG A 44 11.15 22.83 14.82
C ARG A 44 10.87 21.39 15.28
N GLU A 45 10.86 21.17 16.57
CA GLU A 45 10.86 19.80 17.09
C GLU A 45 9.50 19.28 17.56
N PHE A 46 8.50 20.15 17.75
CA PHE A 46 7.27 19.74 18.40
C PHE A 46 6.03 20.00 17.53
N TYR A 47 5.18 18.97 17.43
CA TYR A 47 3.82 19.13 16.97
C TYR A 47 2.97 19.76 18.08
N ARG A 48 2.08 20.67 17.68
CA ARG A 48 1.11 21.29 18.59
C ARG A 48 -0.26 21.38 17.93
N PHE A 49 -1.29 21.43 18.73
CA PHE A 49 -2.62 21.71 18.24
C PHE A 49 -2.77 23.21 17.97
N GLU A 50 -3.10 23.56 16.73
CA GLU A 50 -3.46 24.92 16.31
C GLU A 50 -4.88 24.92 15.73
N LEU A 51 -5.63 26.02 15.87
CA LEU A 51 -6.90 26.18 15.18
C LEU A 51 -6.68 26.27 13.67
N ALA A 52 -7.61 25.75 12.89
CA ALA A 52 -7.49 25.77 11.42
C ALA A 52 -7.35 27.21 10.90
N LYS A 53 -8.14 28.17 11.43
CA LYS A 53 -8.01 29.59 11.11
C LYS A 53 -6.64 30.19 11.39
N ASP A 54 -5.95 29.70 12.43
CA ASP A 54 -4.63 30.20 12.82
C ASP A 54 -3.50 29.58 12.00
N SER A 55 -3.77 28.40 11.42
CA SER A 55 -2.84 27.66 10.55
C SER A 55 -2.98 28.05 9.10
N PHE A 56 -4.16 28.53 8.67
CA PHE A 56 -4.44 28.93 7.30
C PHE A 56 -3.55 30.09 6.86
N GLY A 57 -3.03 30.03 5.64
CA GLY A 57 -2.10 31.01 5.11
C GLY A 57 -0.68 30.95 5.71
N LYS A 58 -0.37 29.97 6.56
CA LYS A 58 0.95 29.79 7.16
C LYS A 58 1.60 28.50 6.68
N ARG A 59 2.92 28.52 6.55
CA ARG A 59 3.69 27.32 6.22
C ARG A 59 3.74 26.36 7.39
N ARG A 60 3.01 25.23 7.28
CA ARG A 60 2.91 24.21 8.32
C ARG A 60 3.26 22.81 7.75
N GLU A 61 3.66 21.94 8.64
CA GLU A 61 3.70 20.49 8.40
C GLU A 61 2.54 19.86 9.16
N ILE A 62 1.74 19.04 8.48
CA ILE A 62 0.63 18.30 9.08
C ILE A 62 1.00 16.81 9.06
N MET A 63 0.69 16.13 10.17
CA MET A 63 0.79 14.68 10.25
C MET A 63 -0.32 14.05 9.42
N ASN A 64 0.04 13.25 8.42
CA ASN A 64 -0.92 12.55 7.56
C ASN A 64 -0.77 11.03 7.60
N ALA A 65 0.09 10.52 8.47
CA ALA A 65 0.23 9.09 8.73
C ALA A 65 0.58 8.87 10.21
N ALA A 66 0.11 7.78 10.78
CA ALA A 66 0.33 7.42 12.16
C ALA A 66 0.56 5.92 12.30
N ASN A 67 1.27 5.51 13.34
CA ASN A 67 1.49 4.11 13.63
C ASN A 67 0.26 3.47 14.26
N ASN A 68 -0.17 2.34 13.70
CA ASN A 68 -1.15 1.47 14.35
C ASN A 68 -0.45 0.68 15.47
N LEU A 69 -0.87 0.92 16.71
CA LEU A 69 -0.32 0.28 17.91
C LEU A 69 -1.11 -0.96 18.31
N SER A 70 -2.00 -1.49 17.46
CA SER A 70 -2.73 -2.71 17.79
C SER A 70 -1.75 -3.84 18.05
N VAL A 71 -2.05 -4.64 19.06
CA VAL A 71 -1.34 -5.87 19.39
C VAL A 71 -2.23 -7.01 18.90
N SER A 72 -1.85 -7.65 17.82
CA SER A 72 -2.52 -8.87 17.36
C SER A 72 -1.65 -10.05 17.77
N GLU A 73 -2.18 -10.95 18.58
CA GLU A 73 -1.44 -12.11 19.07
C GLU A 73 -1.50 -13.33 18.13
N ASP A 74 -2.49 -13.40 17.26
CA ASP A 74 -2.76 -14.58 16.42
C ASP A 74 -2.67 -14.29 14.91
N PHE A 75 -1.46 -13.99 14.41
CA PHE A 75 -1.27 -13.94 12.96
C PHE A 75 0.05 -14.60 12.54
N ASP A 76 0.04 -15.27 11.41
CA ASP A 76 1.26 -15.78 10.76
C ASP A 76 1.69 -14.81 9.67
N LEU A 77 2.79 -14.11 9.92
CA LEU A 77 3.36 -13.14 8.96
C LEU A 77 3.62 -13.77 7.60
N ASN A 78 4.10 -15.01 7.52
CA ASN A 78 4.43 -15.63 6.25
C ASN A 78 3.19 -16.04 5.46
N ILE A 79 2.08 -16.39 6.11
CA ILE A 79 0.78 -16.59 5.44
C ILE A 79 0.30 -15.27 4.82
N TRP A 80 0.41 -14.16 5.55
CA TRP A 80 0.05 -12.84 5.04
C TRP A 80 0.97 -12.38 3.90
N ARG A 81 2.31 -12.62 4.02
CA ARG A 81 3.24 -12.35 2.92
C ARG A 81 2.90 -13.15 1.68
N LEU A 82 2.56 -14.44 1.83
CA LEU A 82 2.10 -15.26 0.71
C LEU A 82 0.78 -14.72 0.12
N ALA A 83 -0.15 -14.27 0.95
CA ALA A 83 -1.39 -13.64 0.49
C ALA A 83 -1.11 -12.39 -0.36
N MET A 84 -0.19 -11.51 0.07
CA MET A 84 0.21 -10.32 -0.68
C MET A 84 0.89 -10.69 -2.00
N ALA A 85 1.79 -11.67 -2.02
CA ALA A 85 2.42 -12.17 -3.24
C ALA A 85 1.37 -12.73 -4.22
N VAL A 86 0.41 -13.51 -3.71
CA VAL A 86 -0.69 -14.07 -4.51
C VAL A 86 -1.56 -12.97 -5.13
N ILE A 87 -1.89 -11.92 -4.37
CA ILE A 87 -2.67 -10.79 -4.90
C ILE A 87 -1.88 -10.07 -5.99
N ALA A 88 -0.60 -9.80 -5.76
CA ALA A 88 0.25 -9.04 -6.67
C ALA A 88 0.49 -9.77 -8.00
N ASP A 89 0.97 -11.00 -7.99
CA ASP A 89 1.54 -11.62 -9.22
C ASP A 89 1.16 -13.09 -9.44
N SER A 90 0.13 -13.63 -8.78
CA SER A 90 -0.27 -14.99 -9.09
C SER A 90 -1.44 -15.05 -10.07
N LYS A 91 -1.49 -16.12 -10.84
CA LYS A 91 -2.71 -16.55 -11.52
C LYS A 91 -3.40 -17.62 -10.68
N LYS A 92 -4.67 -17.41 -10.37
CA LYS A 92 -5.49 -18.41 -9.71
C LYS A 92 -6.06 -19.36 -10.75
N ASN A 93 -5.67 -20.62 -10.72
CA ASN A 93 -6.27 -21.63 -11.57
C ASN A 93 -7.56 -22.16 -10.92
N ILE A 94 -8.62 -21.33 -10.97
CA ILE A 94 -9.91 -21.61 -10.32
C ILE A 94 -10.61 -22.82 -10.96
N ARG A 95 -10.33 -23.09 -12.25
CA ARG A 95 -11.16 -24.03 -13.04
C ARG A 95 -10.90 -25.49 -12.71
N LYS A 96 -9.76 -25.86 -12.13
CA LYS A 96 -9.43 -27.28 -11.94
C LYS A 96 -8.91 -27.68 -10.53
N TYR A 97 -8.11 -26.85 -9.86
CA TYR A 97 -7.39 -27.32 -8.66
C TYR A 97 -7.27 -26.35 -7.48
N ASN A 98 -7.81 -25.13 -7.55
CA ASN A 98 -7.65 -24.08 -6.52
C ASN A 98 -6.18 -23.82 -6.12
N ASN A 99 -5.23 -24.08 -7.01
CA ASN A 99 -3.82 -23.85 -6.80
C ASN A 99 -3.40 -22.44 -7.27
N PHE A 100 -2.34 -21.93 -6.69
CA PHE A 100 -1.72 -20.68 -7.14
C PHE A 100 -0.60 -20.98 -8.12
N VAL A 101 -0.52 -20.20 -9.19
CA VAL A 101 0.53 -20.32 -10.19
C VAL A 101 1.21 -18.98 -10.34
N PHE A 102 2.52 -18.94 -10.10
CA PHE A 102 3.36 -17.77 -10.36
C PHE A 102 4.18 -18.01 -11.62
N LYS A 103 4.42 -16.94 -12.39
CA LYS A 103 5.35 -16.94 -13.53
C LYS A 103 6.32 -15.77 -13.33
N LEU A 104 7.52 -16.07 -12.83
CA LEU A 104 8.47 -15.07 -12.40
C LEU A 104 9.71 -15.07 -13.29
N VAL A 105 10.18 -13.87 -13.64
CA VAL A 105 11.40 -13.65 -14.43
C VAL A 105 12.46 -12.96 -13.58
N LYS A 106 12.07 -12.01 -12.72
CA LYS A 106 12.98 -11.21 -11.92
C LYS A 106 13.51 -12.02 -10.73
N GLU A 107 14.82 -12.04 -10.58
CA GLU A 107 15.49 -12.74 -9.48
C GLU A 107 15.00 -12.28 -8.09
N ARG A 108 14.72 -10.99 -7.94
CA ARG A 108 14.15 -10.42 -6.71
C ARG A 108 12.84 -11.09 -6.29
N ASP A 109 11.95 -11.29 -7.25
CA ASP A 109 10.60 -11.84 -7.03
C ASP A 109 10.69 -13.35 -6.73
N ILE A 110 11.61 -14.03 -7.43
CA ILE A 110 11.94 -15.45 -7.22
C ILE A 110 12.46 -15.67 -5.80
N ASN A 111 13.49 -14.92 -5.40
CA ASN A 111 14.11 -15.04 -4.08
C ASN A 111 13.11 -14.74 -2.95
N GLU A 112 12.22 -13.75 -3.15
CA GLU A 112 11.18 -13.44 -2.18
C GLU A 112 10.15 -14.57 -2.05
N LEU A 113 9.67 -15.11 -3.18
CA LEU A 113 8.71 -16.21 -3.16
C LEU A 113 9.32 -17.43 -2.48
N GLU A 114 10.54 -17.84 -2.86
CA GLU A 114 11.20 -19.00 -2.29
C GLU A 114 11.46 -18.84 -0.78
N ASN A 115 11.82 -17.64 -0.32
CA ASN A 115 11.95 -17.35 1.10
C ASN A 115 10.63 -17.51 1.87
N ILE A 116 9.51 -17.03 1.30
CA ILE A 116 8.18 -17.18 1.90
C ILE A 116 7.82 -18.68 1.98
N LEU A 117 8.00 -19.42 0.89
CA LEU A 117 7.67 -20.84 0.81
C LEU A 117 8.51 -21.69 1.75
N TYR A 118 9.80 -21.37 1.88
CA TYR A 118 10.70 -22.01 2.83
C TYR A 118 10.24 -21.80 4.28
N ASN A 119 9.94 -20.57 4.66
CA ASN A 119 9.48 -20.24 6.02
C ASN A 119 8.13 -20.90 6.37
N LEU A 120 7.28 -21.14 5.37
CA LEU A 120 6.00 -21.85 5.53
C LEU A 120 6.16 -23.39 5.45
N ASN A 121 7.36 -23.88 5.21
CA ASN A 121 7.61 -25.30 4.92
C ASN A 121 6.65 -25.86 3.85
N LEU A 122 6.42 -25.07 2.80
CA LEU A 122 5.44 -25.38 1.76
C LEU A 122 6.15 -25.97 0.53
N SER A 123 5.82 -27.20 0.20
CA SER A 123 6.30 -27.84 -1.05
C SER A 123 5.66 -27.17 -2.28
N TYR A 124 6.41 -27.12 -3.36
CA TYR A 124 5.98 -26.53 -4.63
C TYR A 124 6.64 -27.22 -5.82
N SER A 125 6.03 -27.09 -6.99
CA SER A 125 6.64 -27.46 -8.26
C SER A 125 7.28 -26.23 -8.91
N LYS A 126 8.53 -26.34 -9.34
CA LYS A 126 9.27 -25.29 -10.06
C LYS A 126 9.72 -25.80 -11.41
N THR A 127 9.28 -25.18 -12.49
CA THR A 127 9.62 -25.55 -13.86
C THR A 127 10.01 -24.33 -14.66
N LYS A 128 10.97 -24.51 -15.58
CA LYS A 128 11.35 -23.46 -16.52
C LYS A 128 10.45 -23.55 -17.74
N VAL A 129 9.72 -22.47 -18.05
CA VAL A 129 8.79 -22.44 -19.18
C VAL A 129 9.08 -21.26 -20.11
N ILE A 130 8.76 -21.42 -21.39
CA ILE A 130 8.81 -20.31 -22.35
C ILE A 130 7.46 -19.61 -22.25
N SER A 131 7.47 -18.30 -22.00
CA SER A 131 6.25 -17.50 -22.06
C SER A 131 5.83 -17.30 -23.52
N TYR A 132 4.55 -17.51 -23.83
CA TYR A 132 4.05 -17.34 -25.18
C TYR A 132 4.25 -15.87 -25.63
N GLY A 133 5.00 -15.66 -26.73
CA GLY A 133 5.30 -14.32 -27.26
C GLY A 133 6.52 -13.62 -26.64
N ASP A 134 7.23 -14.27 -25.71
CA ASP A 134 8.44 -13.72 -25.10
C ASP A 134 9.62 -14.67 -25.36
N PRO A 135 10.76 -14.20 -25.92
CA PRO A 135 11.94 -15.04 -26.11
C PRO A 135 12.60 -15.45 -24.78
N TYR A 136 12.14 -14.90 -23.66
CA TYR A 136 12.73 -15.16 -22.37
C TYR A 136 12.04 -16.28 -21.61
N TYR A 137 12.84 -17.10 -20.95
CA TYR A 137 12.34 -18.11 -20.01
C TYR A 137 11.82 -17.44 -18.75
N CYS A 138 10.73 -17.96 -18.19
CA CYS A 138 10.28 -17.64 -16.83
C CYS A 138 10.25 -18.91 -15.96
N TRP A 139 10.36 -18.72 -14.67
CA TRP A 139 10.14 -19.79 -13.71
C TRP A 139 8.65 -19.85 -13.34
N GLN A 140 8.05 -21.00 -13.60
CA GLN A 140 6.69 -21.29 -13.19
C GLN A 140 6.70 -22.04 -11.87
N TYR A 141 6.03 -21.47 -10.86
CA TYR A 141 5.77 -22.10 -9.57
C TYR A 141 4.32 -22.49 -9.47
N ILE A 142 4.06 -23.73 -9.05
CA ILE A 142 2.72 -24.24 -8.81
C ILE A 142 2.65 -24.64 -7.33
N LEU A 143 1.81 -23.97 -6.56
CA LEU A 143 1.59 -24.26 -5.16
C LEU A 143 0.40 -25.23 -5.03
N PRO A 144 0.58 -26.38 -4.36
CA PRO A 144 -0.50 -27.36 -4.18
C PRO A 144 -1.56 -26.83 -3.22
N VAL A 145 -2.71 -27.47 -3.24
CA VAL A 145 -3.79 -27.22 -2.27
C VAL A 145 -3.40 -27.84 -0.92
N THR A 146 -3.07 -27.02 0.04
CA THR A 146 -2.69 -27.39 1.40
C THR A 146 -3.53 -26.61 2.41
N LYS A 147 -3.35 -26.87 3.70
CA LYS A 147 -3.95 -26.05 4.76
C LYS A 147 -3.51 -24.59 4.65
N VAL A 148 -2.21 -24.34 4.36
CA VAL A 148 -1.64 -23.00 4.20
C VAL A 148 -2.26 -22.27 3.00
N THR A 149 -2.33 -22.89 1.82
CA THR A 149 -2.92 -22.23 0.65
C THR A 149 -4.44 -22.02 0.79
N LYS A 150 -5.14 -22.85 1.56
CA LYS A 150 -6.54 -22.62 1.95
C LYS A 150 -6.67 -21.40 2.85
N SER A 151 -5.81 -21.27 3.89
CA SER A 151 -5.81 -20.08 4.74
C SER A 151 -5.54 -18.80 3.93
N VAL A 152 -4.63 -18.84 2.95
CA VAL A 152 -4.43 -17.71 2.02
C VAL A 152 -5.70 -17.41 1.23
N LEU A 153 -6.42 -18.43 0.73
CA LEU A 153 -7.69 -18.25 0.01
C LEU A 153 -8.78 -17.65 0.90
N ASP A 154 -8.83 -18.04 2.16
CA ASP A 154 -9.79 -17.50 3.13
C ASP A 154 -9.51 -16.01 3.39
N ILE A 155 -8.24 -15.61 3.44
CA ILE A 155 -7.82 -14.21 3.59
C ILE A 155 -8.23 -13.38 2.36
N ILE A 156 -7.82 -13.78 1.15
CA ILE A 156 -7.96 -12.95 -0.06
C ILE A 156 -9.28 -13.12 -0.80
N GLY A 157 -10.04 -14.12 -0.44
CA GLY A 157 -11.31 -14.47 -1.07
C GLY A 157 -11.16 -14.92 -2.53
N LYS A 158 -12.30 -15.07 -3.20
CA LYS A 158 -12.34 -15.52 -4.61
C LYS A 158 -11.77 -14.49 -5.58
N ASN A 159 -11.85 -13.21 -5.25
CA ASN A 159 -11.51 -12.09 -6.14
C ASN A 159 -10.10 -11.54 -5.93
N LYS A 160 -9.28 -12.17 -5.09
CA LYS A 160 -7.92 -11.71 -4.77
C LYS A 160 -7.88 -10.26 -4.28
N LYS A 161 -8.78 -9.92 -3.35
CA LYS A 161 -8.84 -8.60 -2.76
C LYS A 161 -8.12 -8.56 -1.43
N ILE A 162 -7.47 -7.45 -1.14
CA ILE A 162 -6.92 -7.19 0.19
C ILE A 162 -8.10 -6.97 1.15
N PRO A 163 -8.25 -7.78 2.20
CA PRO A 163 -9.39 -7.66 3.12
C PRO A 163 -9.20 -6.51 4.11
N ASN A 164 -10.31 -5.99 4.64
CA ASN A 164 -10.26 -4.92 5.66
C ASN A 164 -9.55 -5.36 6.95
N THR A 165 -9.56 -6.65 7.28
CA THR A 165 -8.90 -7.20 8.47
C THR A 165 -7.38 -6.95 8.48
N VAL A 166 -6.75 -6.71 7.32
CA VAL A 166 -5.34 -6.33 7.26
C VAL A 166 -5.06 -5.03 8.03
N LEU A 167 -6.02 -4.11 8.10
CA LEU A 167 -5.86 -2.81 8.75
C LEU A 167 -5.81 -2.92 10.29
N GLU A 168 -6.14 -4.08 10.84
CA GLU A 168 -6.04 -4.37 12.27
C GLU A 168 -4.62 -4.78 12.68
N LEU A 169 -3.76 -5.08 11.71
CA LEU A 169 -2.39 -5.51 11.97
C LEU A 169 -1.49 -4.37 12.46
N PRO A 170 -0.48 -4.67 13.29
CA PRO A 170 0.48 -3.68 13.76
C PRO A 170 1.25 -2.99 12.62
N SER A 171 1.68 -1.76 12.83
CA SER A 171 2.39 -0.94 11.82
C SER A 171 3.60 -1.63 11.20
N TYR A 172 4.41 -2.33 11.99
CA TYR A 172 5.60 -3.02 11.49
C TYR A 172 5.24 -4.17 10.55
N ILE A 173 4.12 -4.86 10.81
CA ILE A 173 3.61 -5.91 9.92
C ILE A 173 3.08 -5.29 8.62
N LEU A 174 2.28 -4.24 8.71
CA LEU A 174 1.78 -3.52 7.53
C LEU A 174 2.93 -3.08 6.63
N LYS A 175 4.02 -2.59 7.22
CA LYS A 175 5.24 -2.21 6.48
C LYS A 175 5.86 -3.38 5.73
N GLU A 176 6.01 -4.54 6.39
CA GLU A 176 6.54 -5.76 5.77
C GLU A 176 5.65 -6.25 4.62
N LEU A 177 4.33 -6.22 4.80
CA LEU A 177 3.38 -6.62 3.76
C LEU A 177 3.43 -5.70 2.54
N LEU A 178 3.55 -4.38 2.76
CA LEU A 178 3.73 -3.41 1.67
C LEU A 178 5.03 -3.62 0.91
N ILE A 179 6.13 -3.90 1.61
CA ILE A 179 7.42 -4.24 0.99
C ILE A 179 7.32 -5.54 0.19
N THR A 180 6.65 -6.55 0.74
CA THR A 180 6.41 -7.82 0.05
C THR A 180 5.62 -7.57 -1.25
N TYR A 181 4.51 -6.85 -1.19
CA TYR A 181 3.73 -6.52 -2.38
C TYR A 181 4.58 -5.77 -3.44
N ALA A 182 5.34 -4.76 -3.01
CA ALA A 182 6.18 -3.95 -3.90
C ALA A 182 7.32 -4.75 -4.57
N LYS A 183 7.77 -5.85 -3.97
CA LYS A 183 8.74 -6.75 -4.60
C LYS A 183 8.15 -7.44 -5.83
N PHE A 184 6.87 -7.82 -5.82
CA PHE A 184 6.21 -8.48 -6.94
C PHE A 184 5.66 -7.49 -7.96
N ASP A 185 4.88 -6.49 -7.53
CA ASP A 185 4.20 -5.55 -8.42
C ASP A 185 4.56 -4.09 -8.08
N GLY A 186 5.85 -3.81 -8.05
CA GLY A 186 6.35 -2.49 -7.73
C GLY A 186 7.84 -2.30 -7.95
N THR A 187 8.32 -1.16 -7.50
CA THR A 187 9.75 -0.81 -7.47
C THR A 187 10.13 -0.26 -6.10
N ILE A 188 11.30 -0.63 -5.62
CA ILE A 188 11.87 -0.11 -4.37
C ILE A 188 13.13 0.66 -4.74
N ASP A 189 13.10 1.96 -4.57
CA ASP A 189 14.24 2.84 -4.85
C ASP A 189 15.12 2.94 -3.59
N LYS A 190 16.31 2.36 -3.68
CA LYS A 190 17.31 2.35 -2.60
C LYS A 190 18.35 3.46 -2.73
N ARG A 191 18.18 4.37 -3.70
CA ARG A 191 19.11 5.50 -3.84
C ARG A 191 19.12 6.32 -2.55
N THR A 192 20.31 6.75 -2.15
CA THR A 192 20.67 7.27 -0.83
C THR A 192 19.79 8.40 -0.27
N ASN A 193 18.98 9.05 -1.10
CA ASN A 193 18.16 10.18 -0.68
C ASN A 193 16.63 9.97 -0.84
N CYS A 194 16.17 8.87 -1.37
CA CYS A 194 14.76 8.72 -1.72
C CYS A 194 14.00 7.66 -0.94
N ASN A 195 14.57 6.70 -0.32
CA ASN A 195 13.90 5.65 0.47
C ASN A 195 12.39 5.52 0.16
N CYS A 196 12.08 5.34 -1.13
CA CYS A 196 10.72 5.35 -1.66
C CYS A 196 10.41 4.00 -2.32
N MET A 197 9.17 3.61 -2.28
CA MET A 197 8.66 2.53 -3.11
C MET A 197 7.46 3.01 -3.92
N THR A 198 7.29 2.42 -5.09
CA THR A 198 6.11 2.62 -5.95
C THR A 198 5.46 1.28 -6.18
N ILE A 199 4.17 1.21 -5.94
CA ILE A 199 3.34 0.04 -6.21
C ILE A 199 2.42 0.36 -7.39
N TYR A 200 2.19 -0.62 -8.24
CA TYR A 200 1.32 -0.52 -9.42
C TYR A 200 0.14 -1.47 -9.26
N SER A 201 -1.04 -1.06 -9.67
CA SER A 201 -2.21 -1.95 -9.76
C SER A 201 -3.23 -1.41 -10.75
N THR A 202 -3.90 -2.31 -11.45
CA THR A 202 -5.11 -2.00 -12.22
C THR A 202 -6.39 -2.17 -11.37
N ASP A 203 -6.24 -2.62 -10.14
CA ASP A 203 -7.33 -2.83 -9.20
C ASP A 203 -7.38 -1.69 -8.18
N GLU A 204 -8.39 -0.82 -8.31
CA GLU A 204 -8.56 0.34 -7.47
C GLU A 204 -8.76 -0.03 -5.98
N HIS A 205 -9.54 -1.07 -5.69
CA HIS A 205 -9.74 -1.51 -4.31
C HIS A 205 -8.42 -1.89 -3.64
N ASN A 206 -7.57 -2.67 -4.33
CA ASN A 206 -6.30 -3.10 -3.76
C ASN A 206 -5.36 -1.89 -3.54
N ILE A 207 -5.34 -0.93 -4.48
CA ILE A 207 -4.50 0.26 -4.29
C ILE A 207 -4.98 1.15 -3.15
N ASP A 208 -6.29 1.27 -2.95
CA ASP A 208 -6.87 2.00 -1.82
C ASP A 208 -6.56 1.32 -0.48
N MET A 209 -6.60 -0.01 -0.44
CA MET A 209 -6.21 -0.75 0.75
C MET A 209 -4.72 -0.60 1.05
N LEU A 210 -3.85 -0.66 0.04
CA LEU A 210 -2.41 -0.42 0.18
C LEU A 210 -2.12 1.02 0.65
N GLN A 211 -2.92 1.99 0.22
CA GLN A 211 -2.84 3.37 0.70
C GLN A 211 -3.18 3.47 2.20
N LYS A 212 -4.29 2.85 2.62
CA LYS A 212 -4.68 2.79 4.04
C LYS A 212 -3.62 2.10 4.89
N MET A 213 -3.11 0.95 4.43
CA MET A 213 -2.00 0.25 5.08
C MET A 213 -0.77 1.14 5.24
N SER A 214 -0.41 1.92 4.21
CA SER A 214 0.73 2.85 4.28
C SER A 214 0.53 3.91 5.34
N ILE A 215 -0.66 4.51 5.42
CA ILE A 215 -1.01 5.51 6.43
C ILE A 215 -0.89 4.91 7.84
N LEU A 216 -1.44 3.71 8.06
CA LEU A 216 -1.40 3.01 9.35
C LEU A 216 -0.01 2.45 9.70
N ALA A 217 0.85 2.29 8.70
CA ALA A 217 2.27 1.95 8.89
C ALA A 217 3.16 3.19 9.17
N GLY A 218 2.57 4.37 9.36
CA GLY A 218 3.29 5.61 9.60
C GLY A 218 4.01 6.18 8.37
N MET A 219 3.63 5.75 7.16
CA MET A 219 4.30 6.14 5.93
C MET A 219 3.43 7.06 5.08
N ARG A 220 4.01 8.19 4.67
CA ARG A 220 3.36 9.10 3.73
C ARG A 220 3.25 8.47 2.35
N CYS A 221 2.09 8.53 1.73
CA CYS A 221 1.87 8.01 0.39
C CYS A 221 1.02 8.94 -0.48
N ILE A 222 1.14 8.76 -1.81
CA ILE A 222 0.39 9.50 -2.82
C ILE A 222 -0.16 8.49 -3.83
N LYS A 223 -1.49 8.44 -3.98
CA LYS A 223 -2.16 7.70 -5.07
C LYS A 223 -2.25 8.59 -6.30
N ARG A 224 -1.96 8.03 -7.47
CA ARG A 224 -2.20 8.66 -8.78
C ARG A 224 -2.84 7.64 -9.70
N SER A 225 -3.87 8.05 -10.42
CA SER A 225 -4.52 7.24 -11.44
C SER A 225 -4.19 7.79 -12.83
N PHE A 226 -3.92 6.89 -13.76
CA PHE A 226 -3.61 7.21 -15.14
C PHE A 226 -4.55 6.43 -16.04
N THR A 227 -5.18 7.11 -16.98
CA THR A 227 -6.10 6.52 -17.95
C THR A 227 -5.43 6.37 -19.31
N ASN A 228 -5.83 5.35 -20.07
CA ASN A 228 -5.39 5.12 -21.45
C ASN A 228 -3.86 5.09 -21.65
N GLN A 229 -3.15 4.49 -20.70
CA GLN A 229 -1.70 4.35 -20.81
C GLN A 229 -1.35 3.31 -21.88
N LYS A 230 -0.53 3.72 -22.85
CA LYS A 230 0.11 2.80 -23.78
C LYS A 230 1.31 2.15 -23.09
N VAL A 231 1.33 0.85 -23.05
CA VAL A 231 2.43 0.05 -22.48
C VAL A 231 2.88 -1.00 -23.49
N ILE A 232 4.15 -1.33 -23.44
CA ILE A 232 4.70 -2.42 -24.24
C ILE A 232 4.84 -3.64 -23.33
N CYS A 233 4.00 -4.66 -23.60
CA CYS A 233 4.10 -5.96 -22.95
C CYS A 233 4.52 -6.99 -23.98
N ASN A 234 5.65 -7.65 -23.74
CA ASN A 234 6.18 -8.69 -24.65
C ASN A 234 6.32 -8.21 -26.11
N ASN A 235 6.86 -7.00 -26.30
CA ASN A 235 6.98 -6.32 -27.61
C ASN A 235 5.66 -6.02 -28.34
N ILE A 236 4.53 -6.14 -27.65
CA ILE A 236 3.20 -5.76 -28.18
C ILE A 236 2.76 -4.48 -27.48
N GLU A 237 2.48 -3.44 -28.26
CA GLU A 237 1.84 -2.23 -27.74
C GLU A 237 0.41 -2.56 -27.32
N THR A 238 0.09 -2.34 -26.06
CA THR A 238 -1.25 -2.53 -25.51
C THR A 238 -1.68 -1.29 -24.76
N THR A 239 -2.99 -1.06 -24.68
CA THR A 239 -3.54 0.07 -23.93
C THR A 239 -4.13 -0.45 -22.63
N ILE A 240 -3.61 0.02 -21.51
CA ILE A 240 -4.21 -0.17 -20.20
C ILE A 240 -5.21 0.98 -20.00
N ARG A 241 -6.49 0.63 -19.79
CA ARG A 241 -7.56 1.63 -19.62
C ARG A 241 -7.35 2.49 -18.39
N GLU A 242 -6.98 1.87 -17.28
CA GLU A 242 -6.67 2.55 -16.03
C GLU A 242 -5.58 1.79 -15.27
N ILE A 243 -4.63 2.55 -14.74
CA ILE A 243 -3.58 2.04 -13.85
C ILE A 243 -3.39 3.01 -12.70
N HIS A 244 -3.26 2.47 -11.50
CA HIS A 244 -3.05 3.23 -10.28
C HIS A 244 -1.61 3.04 -9.81
N HIS A 245 -0.97 4.14 -9.46
CA HIS A 245 0.35 4.16 -8.85
C HIS A 245 0.24 4.65 -7.41
N LEU A 246 0.83 3.93 -6.48
CA LEU A 246 0.96 4.35 -5.09
C LEU A 246 2.43 4.61 -4.78
N TYR A 247 2.78 5.87 -4.61
CA TYR A 247 4.12 6.31 -4.21
C TYR A 247 4.19 6.39 -2.69
N ILE A 248 5.09 5.66 -2.06
CA ILE A 248 5.22 5.55 -0.61
C ILE A 248 6.61 6.00 -0.18
N HIS A 249 6.67 6.91 0.80
CA HIS A 249 7.91 7.35 1.45
C HIS A 249 8.12 6.57 2.74
N LEU A 250 9.11 5.68 2.76
CA LEU A 250 9.33 4.74 3.86
C LEU A 250 9.67 5.38 5.20
N ASN A 251 10.20 6.61 5.20
CA ASN A 251 10.71 7.30 6.37
C ASN A 251 10.05 8.66 6.60
N ARG A 252 8.86 8.89 6.07
CA ARG A 252 8.14 10.17 6.25
C ARG A 252 6.68 9.93 6.54
N SER A 253 6.17 10.63 7.53
CA SER A 253 4.78 10.59 7.98
C SER A 253 4.05 11.92 7.83
N GLU A 254 4.76 13.00 7.47
CA GLU A 254 4.19 14.35 7.39
C GLU A 254 4.16 14.90 5.97
N THR A 255 3.27 15.82 5.73
CA THR A 255 3.20 16.64 4.52
C THR A 255 3.27 18.13 4.87
N ARG A 256 3.70 18.91 3.90
CA ARG A 256 3.79 20.37 4.00
C ARG A 256 2.58 21.01 3.37
N ILE A 257 2.03 21.99 4.08
CA ILE A 257 1.06 22.93 3.53
C ILE A 257 1.83 24.23 3.30
N ASN A 258 1.67 24.83 2.15
CA ASN A 258 2.23 26.12 1.80
C ASN A 258 1.13 27.18 1.77
N GLU A 259 1.52 28.47 1.85
CA GLU A 259 0.61 29.61 1.85
C GLU A 259 -0.28 29.73 0.59
N LYS A 260 -0.01 28.92 -0.44
CA LYS A 260 -0.69 28.95 -1.73
C LYS A 260 -1.57 27.71 -2.01
N ASP A 261 -1.65 26.82 -1.06
CA ASP A 261 -2.46 25.59 -1.18
C ASP A 261 -3.84 25.78 -0.55
#